data_17cd7dabf2f20979249ab1bbc30018db
#
_entry.id   17cd7dabf2f20979249ab1bbc30018db
#
_cell.length_a   1.000
_cell.length_b   1.000
_cell.length_c   1.000
_cell.angle_alpha   90.00
_cell.angle_beta   90.00
_cell.angle_gamma   90.00
#
_symmetry.space_group_name_H-M   'P 1'
#
loop_
_entity.id
_entity.type
_entity.pdbx_description
1 polymer ?
#
loop_
_entity_poly.entity_id
_entity_poly.type
_entity_poly.pdbx_seq_one_letter_code
_entity_poly.pdbx_strand_id
1 'polypeptide(L)'
;MAKPVLMDFYAEWCGPCRMQSPIIDALGQKMGDTVEVKKIDIDRNPELTMKYGIEVVPTLIIEKDGEVVHRREGVTDAGTLEKLLTPLI
;
A
#
# COMPACT_ATOMS: atom_id res chain seq x y z
N MET A 1 -7.96 -13.59 13.83
CA MET A 1 -8.13 -13.21 12.43
C MET A 1 -7.14 -12.15 12.06
N ALA A 2 -6.56 -12.26 10.88
CA ALA A 2 -5.54 -11.34 10.45
C ALA A 2 -6.16 -9.98 10.07
N LYS A 3 -5.46 -8.91 10.41
CA LYS A 3 -5.84 -7.57 9.95
C LYS A 3 -5.41 -7.38 8.49
N PRO A 4 -6.07 -6.47 7.75
CA PRO A 4 -5.64 -6.20 6.39
C PRO A 4 -4.25 -5.57 6.35
N VAL A 5 -3.53 -5.81 5.26
CA VAL A 5 -2.19 -5.27 5.04
C VAL A 5 -2.24 -4.33 3.85
N LEU A 6 -1.77 -3.11 4.04
CA LEU A 6 -1.61 -2.12 2.98
C LEU A 6 -0.12 -2.02 2.64
N MET A 7 0.23 -2.37 1.40
CA MET A 7 1.59 -2.29 0.91
C MET A 7 1.71 -1.13 -0.07
N ASP A 8 2.67 -0.25 0.16
CA ASP A 8 3.00 0.86 -0.72
C ASP A 8 4.34 0.57 -1.40
N PHE A 9 4.27 0.13 -2.65
CA PHE A 9 5.45 -0.09 -3.48
C PHE A 9 5.87 1.23 -4.09
N TYR A 10 7.09 1.66 -3.78
CA TYR A 10 7.60 2.97 -4.19
C TYR A 10 9.06 2.91 -4.62
N ALA A 11 9.54 4.02 -5.19
CA ALA A 11 10.96 4.22 -5.46
C ALA A 11 11.34 5.62 -5.03
N GLU A 12 12.59 5.78 -4.60
CA GLU A 12 13.08 7.09 -4.12
C GLU A 12 13.12 8.13 -5.24
N TRP A 13 13.32 7.69 -6.50
CA TRP A 13 13.36 8.56 -7.67
C TRP A 13 11.97 8.95 -8.19
N CYS A 14 10.92 8.44 -7.61
CA CYS A 14 9.55 8.58 -8.09
C CYS A 14 8.85 9.79 -7.46
N GLY A 15 8.55 10.81 -8.26
CA GLY A 15 7.85 12.01 -7.81
C GLY A 15 6.47 11.73 -7.22
N PRO A 16 5.57 11.03 -7.94
CA PRO A 16 4.25 10.67 -7.40
C PRO A 16 4.30 9.87 -6.11
N CYS A 17 5.33 9.05 -5.92
CA CYS A 17 5.51 8.29 -4.68
C CYS A 17 5.71 9.20 -3.47
N ARG A 18 6.35 10.36 -3.68
CA ARG A 18 6.53 11.35 -2.61
C ARG A 18 5.22 11.99 -2.19
N MET A 19 4.26 12.06 -3.09
CA MET A 19 2.91 12.53 -2.77
C MET A 19 2.13 11.46 -2.03
N GLN A 20 2.32 10.19 -2.40
CA GLN A 20 1.62 9.06 -1.78
C GLN A 20 2.08 8.84 -0.34
N SER A 21 3.36 9.03 -0.05
CA SER A 21 3.95 8.67 1.24
C SER A 21 3.27 9.34 2.44
N PRO A 22 3.05 10.67 2.46
CA PRO A 22 2.36 11.29 3.60
C PRO A 22 0.91 10.85 3.73
N ILE A 23 0.25 10.52 2.62
CA ILE A 23 -1.13 9.98 2.65
C ILE A 23 -1.14 8.64 3.40
N ILE A 24 -0.18 7.77 3.08
CA ILE A 24 -0.05 6.46 3.73
C ILE A 24 0.27 6.62 5.22
N ASP A 25 1.17 7.52 5.56
CA ASP A 25 1.55 7.77 6.96
C ASP A 25 0.36 8.25 7.79
N ALA A 26 -0.39 9.21 7.27
CA ALA A 26 -1.57 9.74 7.95
C ALA A 26 -2.65 8.68 8.11
N LEU A 27 -2.87 7.88 7.07
CA LEU A 27 -3.84 6.80 7.10
C LEU A 27 -3.45 5.74 8.12
N GLY A 28 -2.17 5.37 8.17
CA GLY A 28 -1.67 4.41 9.14
C GLY A 28 -1.88 4.87 10.58
N GLN A 29 -1.65 6.16 10.85
CA GLN A 29 -1.90 6.73 12.17
C GLN A 29 -3.38 6.71 12.52
N LYS A 30 -4.24 7.07 11.57
CA LYS A 30 -5.68 7.11 11.77
C LYS A 30 -6.27 5.73 12.05
N MET A 31 -5.83 4.73 11.30
CA MET A 31 -6.37 3.38 11.41
C MET A 31 -5.69 2.54 12.49
N GLY A 32 -4.51 2.97 12.93
CA GLY A 32 -3.81 2.36 14.06
C GLY A 32 -3.58 0.87 13.89
N ASP A 33 -3.89 0.11 14.93
CA ASP A 33 -3.64 -1.32 14.97
C ASP A 33 -4.59 -2.15 14.10
N THR A 34 -5.59 -1.53 13.48
CA THR A 34 -6.56 -2.25 12.66
C THR A 34 -6.02 -2.60 11.27
N VAL A 35 -4.96 -1.95 10.83
CA VAL A 35 -4.33 -2.15 9.52
C VAL A 35 -2.82 -2.22 9.69
N GLU A 36 -2.21 -3.20 9.03
CA GLU A 36 -0.75 -3.25 8.95
C GLU A 36 -0.30 -2.49 7.70
N VAL A 37 0.63 -1.54 7.86
CA VAL A 37 1.17 -0.76 6.74
C VAL A 37 2.60 -1.16 6.48
N LYS A 38 2.92 -1.45 5.22
CA LYS A 38 4.28 -1.76 4.77
C LYS A 38 4.65 -0.84 3.62
N LYS A 39 5.81 -0.19 3.73
CA LYS A 39 6.39 0.58 2.63
C LYS A 39 7.53 -0.22 2.04
N ILE A 40 7.47 -0.51 0.75
CA ILE A 40 8.39 -1.41 0.07
C ILE A 40 9.08 -0.68 -1.07
N ASP A 41 10.39 -0.45 -0.92
CA ASP A 41 11.22 0.14 -1.95
C ASP A 41 11.51 -0.92 -3.01
N ILE A 42 11.05 -0.70 -4.25
CA ILE A 42 11.18 -1.69 -5.33
C ILE A 42 12.64 -1.96 -5.70
N ASP A 43 13.52 -0.98 -5.51
CA ASP A 43 14.94 -1.15 -5.84
C ASP A 43 15.67 -2.01 -4.80
N ARG A 44 15.14 -2.06 -3.58
CA ARG A 44 15.72 -2.86 -2.48
C ARG A 44 15.02 -4.19 -2.26
N ASN A 45 13.88 -4.40 -2.90
CA ASN A 45 13.05 -5.59 -2.72
C ASN A 45 12.64 -6.18 -4.07
N PRO A 46 13.60 -6.62 -4.90
CA PRO A 46 13.26 -7.11 -6.25
C PRO A 46 12.38 -8.35 -6.22
N GLU A 47 12.55 -9.23 -5.23
CA GLU A 47 11.75 -10.45 -5.15
C GLU A 47 10.27 -10.16 -4.89
N LEU A 48 9.98 -9.26 -3.93
CA LEU A 48 8.61 -8.86 -3.65
C LEU A 48 8.01 -8.10 -4.83
N THR A 49 8.81 -7.26 -5.46
CA THR A 49 8.38 -6.50 -6.64
C THR A 49 7.93 -7.44 -7.75
N MET A 50 8.68 -8.51 -7.99
CA MET A 50 8.33 -9.53 -8.97
C MET A 50 7.12 -10.34 -8.53
N LYS A 51 7.08 -10.74 -7.26
CA LYS A 51 5.98 -11.54 -6.72
C LYS A 51 4.62 -10.87 -6.92
N TYR A 52 4.57 -9.56 -6.70
CA TYR A 52 3.33 -8.80 -6.86
C TYR A 52 3.14 -8.20 -8.25
N GLY A 53 4.08 -8.46 -9.15
CA GLY A 53 3.99 -7.99 -10.55
C GLY A 53 3.94 -6.48 -10.66
N ILE A 54 4.76 -5.77 -9.87
CA ILE A 54 4.78 -4.31 -9.87
C ILE A 54 5.48 -3.81 -11.12
N GLU A 55 4.75 -3.02 -11.94
CA GLU A 55 5.29 -2.45 -13.18
C GLU A 55 5.36 -0.94 -13.14
N VAL A 56 4.58 -0.31 -12.26
CA VAL A 56 4.57 1.15 -12.10
C VAL A 56 4.61 1.49 -10.62
N VAL A 57 5.07 2.69 -10.29
CA VAL A 57 5.09 3.19 -8.91
C VAL A 57 4.42 4.57 -8.86
N PRO A 58 3.68 4.88 -7.80
CA PRO A 58 3.37 3.98 -6.69
C PRO A 58 2.33 2.93 -7.10
N THR A 59 2.44 1.74 -6.53
CA THR A 59 1.38 0.73 -6.60
C THR A 59 1.02 0.34 -5.18
N LEU A 60 -0.26 0.38 -4.87
CA LEU A 60 -0.77 0.01 -3.56
C LEU A 60 -1.46 -1.34 -3.67
N ILE A 61 -1.07 -2.25 -2.79
CA ILE A 61 -1.65 -3.59 -2.70
C ILE A 61 -2.31 -3.71 -1.34
N ILE A 62 -3.54 -4.19 -1.32
CA ILE A 62 -4.23 -4.52 -0.07
C ILE A 62 -4.44 -6.02 -0.04
N GLU A 63 -3.94 -6.66 1.02
CA GLU A 63 -4.11 -8.08 1.28
C GLU A 63 -4.99 -8.31 2.49
N LYS A 64 -5.75 -9.38 2.43
CA LYS A 64 -6.52 -9.90 3.58
C LYS A 64 -6.38 -11.41 3.60
N ASP A 65 -5.95 -11.93 4.74
CA ASP A 65 -5.77 -13.39 4.94
C ASP A 65 -4.87 -14.01 3.86
N GLY A 66 -3.81 -13.30 3.48
CA GLY A 66 -2.82 -13.78 2.52
C GLY A 66 -3.22 -13.62 1.06
N GLU A 67 -4.38 -13.05 0.76
CA GLU A 67 -4.85 -12.84 -0.61
C GLU A 67 -4.89 -11.37 -0.97
N VAL A 68 -4.46 -11.03 -2.19
CA VAL A 68 -4.59 -9.69 -2.73
C VAL A 68 -6.06 -9.44 -3.05
N VAL A 69 -6.64 -8.43 -2.38
CA VAL A 69 -8.05 -8.08 -2.58
C VAL A 69 -8.22 -6.77 -3.35
N HIS A 70 -7.21 -5.90 -3.32
CA HIS A 70 -7.21 -4.65 -4.09
C HIS A 70 -5.82 -4.33 -4.60
N ARG A 71 -5.79 -3.72 -5.79
CA ARG A 71 -4.58 -3.21 -6.44
C ARG A 71 -4.89 -1.85 -7.03
N ARG A 72 -4.10 -0.83 -6.67
CA ARG A 72 -4.27 0.53 -7.17
C ARG A 72 -2.94 1.02 -7.72
N GLU A 73 -2.92 1.42 -8.97
CA GLU A 73 -1.74 2.00 -9.61
C GLU A 73 -1.89 3.51 -9.68
N GLY A 74 -0.79 4.23 -9.36
CA GLY A 74 -0.81 5.67 -9.26
C GLY A 74 -1.22 6.17 -7.87
N VAL A 75 -1.18 7.49 -7.68
CA VAL A 75 -1.53 8.10 -6.39
C VAL A 75 -3.00 7.87 -6.08
N THR A 76 -3.25 7.32 -4.90
CA THR A 76 -4.61 7.04 -4.41
C THR A 76 -4.83 7.83 -3.13
N ASP A 77 -5.94 8.55 -3.04
CA ASP A 77 -6.22 9.40 -1.89
C ASP A 77 -6.63 8.59 -0.65
N ALA A 78 -6.54 9.25 0.51
CA ALA A 78 -6.82 8.63 1.80
C ALA A 78 -8.26 8.13 1.89
N GLY A 79 -9.22 8.91 1.37
CA GLY A 79 -10.64 8.55 1.42
C GLY A 79 -10.92 7.26 0.67
N THR A 80 -10.33 7.10 -0.51
CA THR A 80 -10.47 5.86 -1.30
C THR A 80 -9.88 4.67 -0.56
N LEU A 81 -8.68 4.82 -0.02
CA LEU A 81 -8.02 3.74 0.72
C LEU A 81 -8.80 3.36 1.97
N GLU A 82 -9.33 4.33 2.69
CA GLU A 82 -10.13 4.09 3.88
C GLU A 82 -11.39 3.29 3.54
N LYS A 83 -12.06 3.64 2.45
CA LYS A 83 -13.24 2.90 1.98
C LYS A 83 -12.93 1.46 1.61
N LEU A 84 -11.74 1.21 1.05
CA LEU A 84 -11.33 -0.14 0.68
C LEU A 84 -10.92 -0.96 1.91
N LEU A 85 -10.30 -0.33 2.89
CA LEU A 85 -9.78 -1.01 4.07
C LEU A 85 -10.85 -1.29 5.15
N THR A 86 -11.77 -0.36 5.35
CA THR A 86 -12.77 -0.44 6.42
C THR A 86 -13.57 -1.76 6.40
N PRO A 87 -14.07 -2.25 5.25
CA PRO A 87 -14.79 -3.52 5.22
C PRO A 87 -13.95 -4.74 5.57
N LEU A 88 -12.61 -4.58 5.57
CA LEU A 88 -11.69 -5.71 5.81
C LEU A 88 -11.28 -5.83 7.28
N ILE A 89 -11.65 -4.85 8.10
CA ILE A 89 -11.29 -4.80 9.52
C ILE A 89 -12.21 -5.72 10.33
#